data_95e2aadee91d85b961c4e5741fa52095
#
_entry.id   95e2aadee91d85b961c4e5741fa52095
#
_cell.length_a   1.000
_cell.length_b   1.000
_cell.length_c   1.000
_cell.angle_alpha   90.00
_cell.angle_beta   90.00
_cell.angle_gamma   90.00
#
_symmetry.space_group_name_H-M   'P 1'
#
loop_
_entity.id
_entity.type
_entity.pdbx_description
1 polymer ?
#
loop_
_entity_poly.entity_id
_entity_poly.type
_entity_poly.pdbx_seq_one_letter_code
_entity_poly.pdbx_strand_id
1 'polypeptide(L)'
;MERGAWYIPTVLTLLFCTLVVQHYVKYSGNSNISRKNKPIRVYVDMVADLFHYGHVEFLRQAKQLGDHLIVGISSDKDVKSYKRKPILSMEERMISVGSCRYVDEVLPNAPLKITKEWIEEHNIDLVVHGDDFEDDKMAYYYEVPIAMDIFRTVPYTKGVSTEQLIKRIRERTDL
;
A
#
# COMPACT_ATOMS: atom_id res chain seq x y z
N MET A 1 -30.83 -23.07 -69.95
CA MET A 1 -30.01 -23.86 -69.06
C MET A 1 -28.96 -22.91 -68.50
N GLU A 2 -29.24 -22.27 -67.34
CA GLU A 2 -28.27 -21.43 -66.59
C GLU A 2 -28.32 -21.88 -65.13
N ARG A 3 -27.42 -22.73 -64.75
CA ARG A 3 -27.19 -23.13 -63.35
C ARG A 3 -25.71 -23.02 -63.01
N GLY A 4 -25.20 -21.82 -62.78
CA GLY A 4 -23.80 -21.68 -62.48
C GLY A 4 -23.37 -20.44 -61.70
N ALA A 5 -24.27 -19.47 -61.46
CA ALA A 5 -23.88 -18.15 -60.99
C ALA A 5 -24.02 -17.92 -59.47
N TRP A 6 -24.49 -18.87 -58.70
CA TRP A 6 -24.87 -18.64 -57.27
C TRP A 6 -23.85 -19.17 -56.24
N TYR A 7 -22.85 -19.90 -56.64
CA TYR A 7 -21.91 -20.54 -55.69
C TYR A 7 -20.66 -19.71 -55.35
N ILE A 8 -20.26 -18.82 -56.25
CA ILE A 8 -19.01 -18.06 -56.04
C ILE A 8 -19.12 -17.01 -54.92
N PRO A 9 -20.22 -16.26 -54.76
CA PRO A 9 -20.31 -15.28 -53.66
C PRO A 9 -20.40 -15.94 -52.27
N THR A 10 -21.01 -17.12 -52.15
CA THR A 10 -21.14 -17.83 -50.86
C THR A 10 -19.79 -18.40 -50.40
N VAL A 11 -18.97 -18.90 -51.28
CA VAL A 11 -17.62 -19.40 -50.94
C VAL A 11 -16.70 -18.25 -50.53
N LEU A 12 -16.76 -17.11 -51.22
CA LEU A 12 -15.96 -15.93 -50.85
C LEU A 12 -16.37 -15.37 -49.47
N THR A 13 -17.69 -15.35 -49.20
CA THR A 13 -18.22 -14.87 -47.94
C THR A 13 -17.81 -15.79 -46.76
N LEU A 14 -17.85 -17.10 -46.98
CA LEU A 14 -17.39 -18.09 -45.99
C LEU A 14 -15.88 -17.97 -45.72
N LEU A 15 -15.07 -17.82 -46.77
CA LEU A 15 -13.63 -17.58 -46.62
C LEU A 15 -13.31 -16.29 -45.88
N PHE A 16 -14.03 -15.20 -46.17
CA PHE A 16 -13.87 -13.93 -45.46
C PHE A 16 -14.27 -14.05 -44.02
N CYS A 17 -15.41 -14.69 -43.70
CA CYS A 17 -15.83 -14.95 -42.32
C CYS A 17 -14.82 -15.81 -41.53
N THR A 18 -14.24 -16.87 -42.16
CA THR A 18 -13.22 -17.71 -41.50
C THR A 18 -11.93 -16.92 -41.25
N LEU A 19 -11.47 -16.07 -42.14
CA LEU A 19 -10.32 -15.21 -41.95
C LEU A 19 -10.54 -14.17 -40.87
N VAL A 20 -11.71 -13.55 -40.80
CA VAL A 20 -12.08 -12.59 -39.75
C VAL A 20 -12.16 -13.30 -38.41
N VAL A 21 -12.76 -14.46 -38.31
CA VAL A 21 -12.84 -15.26 -37.09
C VAL A 21 -11.45 -15.71 -36.64
N GLN A 22 -10.60 -16.20 -37.56
CA GLN A 22 -9.22 -16.55 -37.25
C GLN A 22 -8.39 -15.34 -36.78
N HIS A 23 -8.59 -14.18 -37.41
CA HIS A 23 -7.93 -12.94 -37.01
C HIS A 23 -8.42 -12.49 -35.63
N TYR A 24 -9.73 -12.55 -35.37
CA TYR A 24 -10.34 -12.23 -34.08
C TYR A 24 -9.88 -13.19 -32.95
N VAL A 25 -9.84 -14.51 -33.22
CA VAL A 25 -9.34 -15.51 -32.27
C VAL A 25 -7.85 -15.31 -31.99
N LYS A 26 -7.04 -14.99 -33.01
CA LYS A 26 -5.62 -14.68 -32.84
C LYS A 26 -5.39 -13.39 -32.04
N TYR A 27 -6.25 -12.39 -32.20
CA TYR A 27 -6.19 -11.13 -31.44
C TYR A 27 -6.79 -11.29 -30.02
N SER A 28 -7.86 -12.05 -29.88
CA SER A 28 -8.50 -12.35 -28.58
C SER A 28 -7.70 -13.35 -27.74
N GLY A 29 -7.00 -14.28 -28.37
CA GLY A 29 -6.11 -15.26 -27.69
C GLY A 29 -4.84 -14.66 -27.11
N ASN A 30 -4.48 -13.41 -27.49
CA ASN A 30 -3.29 -12.73 -26.99
C ASN A 30 -3.58 -11.84 -25.76
N SER A 31 -4.83 -11.76 -25.30
CA SER A 31 -5.25 -10.96 -24.13
C SER A 31 -5.30 -11.77 -22.81
N ASN A 32 -4.99 -13.07 -22.84
CA ASN A 32 -4.89 -13.92 -21.64
C ASN A 32 -3.47 -14.43 -21.38
N ILE A 33 -2.45 -13.60 -21.60
CA ILE A 33 -1.24 -13.72 -20.83
C ILE A 33 -1.66 -13.22 -19.44
N SER A 34 -1.92 -14.14 -18.51
CA SER A 34 -1.90 -13.88 -17.09
C SER A 34 -0.61 -13.08 -16.80
N ARG A 35 -0.71 -11.74 -16.76
CA ARG A 35 0.28 -10.96 -16.04
C ARG A 35 0.19 -11.53 -14.64
N LYS A 36 1.17 -12.32 -14.22
CA LYS A 36 1.47 -12.53 -12.81
C LYS A 36 1.70 -11.11 -12.30
N ASN A 37 0.63 -10.48 -11.79
CA ASN A 37 0.74 -9.16 -11.20
C ASN A 37 1.76 -9.32 -10.09
N LYS A 38 2.88 -8.61 -10.21
CA LYS A 38 3.83 -8.47 -9.10
C LYS A 38 3.00 -8.05 -7.88
N PRO A 39 3.15 -8.71 -6.71
CA PRO A 39 2.42 -8.32 -5.52
C PRO A 39 2.66 -6.84 -5.22
N ILE A 40 1.58 -6.09 -4.97
CA ILE A 40 1.64 -4.67 -4.61
C ILE A 40 2.20 -4.56 -3.20
N ARG A 41 3.36 -3.90 -3.06
CA ARG A 41 4.04 -3.66 -1.80
C ARG A 41 3.65 -2.28 -1.26
N VAL A 42 2.87 -2.29 -0.18
CA VAL A 42 2.41 -1.09 0.52
C VAL A 42 3.35 -0.80 1.68
N TYR A 43 3.76 0.45 1.80
CA TYR A 43 4.60 0.93 2.88
C TYR A 43 3.85 1.95 3.74
N VAL A 44 4.02 1.82 5.04
CA VAL A 44 3.62 2.81 6.05
C VAL A 44 4.78 3.05 7.01
N ASP A 45 4.86 4.24 7.58
CA ASP A 45 5.80 4.54 8.66
C ASP A 45 5.07 4.96 9.94
N MET A 46 5.64 4.65 11.07
CA MET A 46 5.07 5.01 12.36
C MET A 46 6.07 4.95 13.51
N VAL A 47 5.73 5.64 14.60
CA VAL A 47 6.42 5.48 15.88
C VAL A 47 5.98 4.20 16.57
N ALA A 48 4.70 3.88 16.57
CA ALA A 48 4.06 2.71 17.16
C ALA A 48 4.29 2.57 18.69
N ASP A 49 4.44 3.70 19.42
CA ASP A 49 4.61 3.67 20.87
C ASP A 49 3.32 3.24 21.60
N LEU A 50 3.43 2.36 22.60
CA LEU A 50 2.28 1.73 23.26
C LEU A 50 1.27 1.18 22.25
N PHE A 51 1.72 0.30 21.37
CA PHE A 51 0.93 -0.25 20.27
C PHE A 51 -0.50 -0.59 20.68
N HIS A 52 -1.48 0.03 20.02
CA HIS A 52 -2.89 -0.03 20.41
C HIS A 52 -3.81 -0.24 19.22
N TYR A 53 -5.10 -0.40 19.50
CA TYR A 53 -6.11 -0.72 18.50
C TYR A 53 -6.17 0.30 17.33
N GLY A 54 -5.87 1.58 17.58
CA GLY A 54 -5.81 2.59 16.50
C GLY A 54 -4.71 2.30 15.48
N HIS A 55 -3.54 1.83 15.94
CA HIS A 55 -2.49 1.37 15.04
C HIS A 55 -2.94 0.12 14.25
N VAL A 56 -3.60 -0.84 14.92
CA VAL A 56 -4.10 -2.06 14.27
C VAL A 56 -5.09 -1.73 13.16
N GLU A 57 -6.02 -0.78 13.40
CA GLU A 57 -7.02 -0.38 12.42
C GLU A 57 -6.39 0.35 11.22
N PHE A 58 -5.41 1.23 11.47
CA PHE A 58 -4.63 1.86 10.40
C PHE A 58 -3.91 0.81 9.54
N LEU A 59 -3.22 -0.16 10.17
CA LEU A 59 -2.54 -1.24 9.45
C LEU A 59 -3.51 -2.13 8.67
N ARG A 60 -4.70 -2.37 9.20
CA ARG A 60 -5.76 -3.10 8.51
C ARG A 60 -6.21 -2.38 7.23
N GLN A 61 -6.39 -1.05 7.30
CA GLN A 61 -6.78 -0.23 6.16
C GLN A 61 -5.66 -0.18 5.11
N ALA A 62 -4.42 0.04 5.54
CA ALA A 62 -3.26 0.05 4.63
C ALA A 62 -3.08 -1.30 3.93
N LYS A 63 -3.23 -2.43 4.66
CA LYS A 63 -3.15 -3.79 4.08
C LYS A 63 -4.18 -4.05 2.98
N GLN A 64 -5.33 -3.40 3.01
CA GLN A 64 -6.37 -3.54 1.96
C GLN A 64 -5.98 -2.91 0.62
N LEU A 65 -4.93 -2.08 0.59
CA LEU A 65 -4.46 -1.39 -0.61
C LEU A 65 -3.41 -2.18 -1.40
N GLY A 66 -2.98 -3.35 -0.88
CA GLY A 66 -2.04 -4.21 -1.58
C GLY A 66 -1.85 -5.59 -0.96
N ASP A 67 -0.89 -6.32 -1.50
CA ASP A 67 -0.68 -7.74 -1.17
C ASP A 67 0.33 -7.94 -0.04
N HIS A 68 1.26 -6.99 0.16
CA HIS A 68 2.35 -7.08 1.13
C HIS A 68 2.52 -5.74 1.86
N LEU A 69 2.29 -5.74 3.17
CA LEU A 69 2.40 -4.55 4.01
C LEU A 69 3.74 -4.49 4.73
N ILE A 70 4.49 -3.44 4.43
CA ILE A 70 5.77 -3.09 5.04
C ILE A 70 5.53 -1.96 6.04
N VAL A 71 6.03 -2.11 7.26
CA VAL A 71 5.93 -1.08 8.29
C VAL A 71 7.32 -0.59 8.70
N GLY A 72 7.61 0.66 8.41
CA GLY A 72 8.82 1.34 8.87
C GLY A 72 8.65 1.88 10.29
N ILE A 73 9.56 1.52 11.20
CA ILE A 73 9.56 2.02 12.57
C ILE A 73 10.62 3.12 12.71
N SER A 74 10.17 4.32 13.11
CA SER A 74 11.06 5.47 13.34
C SER A 74 12.03 5.21 14.49
N SER A 75 13.28 5.65 14.35
CA SER A 75 14.29 5.52 15.41
C SER A 75 13.95 6.37 16.64
N ASP A 76 14.38 5.95 17.83
CA ASP A 76 14.19 6.73 19.07
C ASP A 76 14.83 8.12 18.97
N LYS A 77 15.94 8.25 18.22
CA LYS A 77 16.64 9.50 17.98
C LYS A 77 15.79 10.45 17.15
N ASP A 78 15.22 9.95 16.04
CA ASP A 78 14.42 10.77 15.13
C ASP A 78 13.12 11.19 15.81
N VAL A 79 12.44 10.27 16.49
CA VAL A 79 11.22 10.59 17.26
C VAL A 79 11.48 11.67 18.29
N LYS A 80 12.60 11.62 19.01
CA LYS A 80 12.96 12.63 20.03
C LYS A 80 13.17 14.01 19.43
N SER A 81 13.45 14.14 18.13
CA SER A 81 13.69 15.44 17.48
C SER A 81 12.41 16.26 17.29
N TYR A 82 11.23 15.64 17.28
CA TYR A 82 9.94 16.31 17.03
C TYR A 82 8.80 15.92 17.99
N LYS A 83 9.00 14.86 18.79
CA LYS A 83 8.07 14.40 19.82
C LYS A 83 8.82 14.06 21.12
N ARG A 84 8.09 13.71 22.16
CA ARG A 84 8.68 13.09 23.36
C ARG A 84 9.35 11.75 23.03
N LYS A 85 10.34 11.38 23.83
CA LYS A 85 10.95 10.04 23.74
C LYS A 85 9.84 8.97 23.88
N PRO A 86 9.81 7.94 23.01
CA PRO A 86 8.92 6.80 23.16
C PRO A 86 9.07 6.12 24.54
N ILE A 87 8.00 5.54 25.03
CA ILE A 87 8.01 4.73 26.27
C ILE A 87 8.67 3.38 25.99
N LEU A 88 8.26 2.75 24.88
CA LEU A 88 8.85 1.50 24.42
C LEU A 88 10.10 1.78 23.59
N SER A 89 11.13 0.94 23.77
CA SER A 89 12.31 0.92 22.90
C SER A 89 11.91 0.59 21.44
N MET A 90 12.77 0.93 20.48
CA MET A 90 12.51 0.61 19.08
C MET A 90 12.32 -0.91 18.87
N GLU A 91 13.09 -1.74 19.58
CA GLU A 91 12.97 -3.20 19.50
C GLU A 91 11.59 -3.69 19.98
N GLU A 92 11.12 -3.21 21.15
CA GLU A 92 9.78 -3.54 21.65
C GLU A 92 8.67 -3.10 20.71
N ARG A 93 8.81 -1.92 20.08
CA ARG A 93 7.86 -1.40 19.10
C ARG A 93 7.85 -2.26 17.83
N MET A 94 9.02 -2.67 17.33
CA MET A 94 9.15 -3.57 16.18
C MET A 94 8.53 -4.94 16.44
N ILE A 95 8.77 -5.55 17.60
CA ILE A 95 8.18 -6.84 17.98
C ILE A 95 6.66 -6.73 18.05
N SER A 96 6.15 -5.66 18.69
CA SER A 96 4.70 -5.43 18.83
C SER A 96 4.01 -5.28 17.47
N VAL A 97 4.59 -4.50 16.56
CA VAL A 97 4.07 -4.30 15.20
C VAL A 97 4.18 -5.56 14.37
N GLY A 98 5.32 -6.26 14.41
CA GLY A 98 5.53 -7.51 13.68
C GLY A 98 4.61 -8.65 14.11
N SER A 99 4.06 -8.58 15.32
CA SER A 99 3.06 -9.53 15.82
C SER A 99 1.64 -9.22 15.29
N CYS A 100 1.44 -8.10 14.60
CA CYS A 100 0.15 -7.73 14.03
C CYS A 100 -0.15 -8.54 12.77
N ARG A 101 -1.30 -9.22 12.75
CA ARG A 101 -1.73 -10.11 11.65
C ARG A 101 -1.78 -9.46 10.26
N TYR A 102 -1.79 -8.13 10.18
CA TYR A 102 -1.85 -7.38 8.92
C TYR A 102 -0.48 -7.01 8.36
N VAL A 103 0.59 -7.21 9.15
CA VAL A 103 1.96 -6.83 8.81
C VAL A 103 2.71 -8.04 8.26
N ASP A 104 3.36 -7.84 7.12
CA ASP A 104 4.19 -8.87 6.48
C ASP A 104 5.68 -8.62 6.72
N GLU A 105 6.09 -7.34 6.88
CA GLU A 105 7.49 -6.95 7.01
C GLU A 105 7.62 -5.73 7.92
N VAL A 106 8.65 -5.70 8.79
CA VAL A 106 8.98 -4.56 9.64
C VAL A 106 10.39 -4.09 9.38
N LEU A 107 10.56 -2.81 9.09
CA LEU A 107 11.85 -2.18 8.83
C LEU A 107 12.24 -1.25 9.97
N PRO A 108 13.47 -1.36 10.50
CA PRO A 108 14.00 -0.42 11.48
C PRO A 108 14.43 0.90 10.83
N ASN A 109 14.53 1.94 11.66
CA ASN A 109 15.11 3.24 11.27
C ASN A 109 14.47 3.87 10.03
N ALA A 110 13.14 3.79 9.92
CA ALA A 110 12.39 4.47 8.87
C ALA A 110 12.78 5.95 8.82
N PRO A 111 13.12 6.49 7.64
CA PRO A 111 13.50 7.89 7.50
C PRO A 111 12.30 8.80 7.76
N LEU A 112 12.51 9.97 8.37
CA LEU A 112 11.45 10.96 8.58
C LEU A 112 10.90 11.51 7.26
N LYS A 113 11.75 11.69 6.26
CA LYS A 113 11.38 12.09 4.91
C LYS A 113 11.59 10.89 3.98
N ILE A 114 10.54 10.43 3.35
CA ILE A 114 10.61 9.28 2.45
C ILE A 114 11.35 9.68 1.17
N THR A 115 12.48 9.01 0.89
CA THR A 115 13.32 9.28 -0.27
C THR A 115 13.08 8.27 -1.40
N LYS A 116 13.54 8.62 -2.60
CA LYS A 116 13.46 7.75 -3.76
C LYS A 116 14.29 6.47 -3.55
N GLU A 117 15.46 6.60 -2.95
CA GLU A 117 16.37 5.48 -2.63
C GLU A 117 15.68 4.48 -1.68
N TRP A 118 14.97 4.96 -0.64
CA TRP A 118 14.20 4.13 0.28
C TRP A 118 13.10 3.35 -0.44
N ILE A 119 12.37 4.03 -1.34
CA ILE A 119 11.31 3.42 -2.15
C ILE A 119 11.88 2.32 -3.06
N GLU A 120 12.99 2.58 -3.74
CA GLU A 120 13.65 1.64 -4.65
C GLU A 120 14.27 0.46 -3.90
N GLU A 121 14.98 0.70 -2.80
CA GLU A 121 15.64 -0.33 -1.98
C GLU A 121 14.63 -1.36 -1.45
N HIS A 122 13.47 -0.89 -0.97
CA HIS A 122 12.46 -1.77 -0.40
C HIS A 122 11.37 -2.18 -1.40
N ASN A 123 11.52 -1.82 -2.69
CA ASN A 123 10.56 -2.12 -3.76
C ASN A 123 9.13 -1.71 -3.40
N ILE A 124 8.95 -0.49 -2.90
CA ILE A 124 7.68 0.07 -2.47
C ILE A 124 6.88 0.51 -3.70
N ASP A 125 5.66 -0.01 -3.85
CA ASP A 125 4.75 0.34 -4.92
C ASP A 125 3.73 1.41 -4.48
N LEU A 126 3.45 1.53 -3.16
CA LEU A 126 2.50 2.48 -2.59
C LEU A 126 2.94 2.90 -1.19
N VAL A 127 2.86 4.19 -0.89
CA VAL A 127 3.10 4.77 0.44
C VAL A 127 1.76 5.25 1.02
N VAL A 128 1.46 4.87 2.27
CA VAL A 128 0.16 5.18 2.90
C VAL A 128 0.36 5.82 4.27
N HIS A 129 -0.41 6.89 4.54
CA HIS A 129 -0.45 7.56 5.85
C HIS A 129 -1.88 7.83 6.30
N GLY A 130 -2.08 8.17 7.58
CA GLY A 130 -3.37 8.65 8.09
C GLY A 130 -3.68 10.06 7.58
N ASP A 131 -4.97 10.42 7.49
CA ASP A 131 -5.43 11.74 7.06
C ASP A 131 -5.46 12.78 8.20
N ASP A 132 -4.81 12.48 9.33
CA ASP A 132 -4.70 13.36 10.52
C ASP A 132 -3.45 14.25 10.53
N PHE A 133 -2.68 14.25 9.47
CA PHE A 133 -1.45 15.02 9.34
C PHE A 133 -1.72 16.36 8.65
N GLU A 134 -1.10 17.44 9.14
CA GLU A 134 -1.22 18.77 8.54
C GLU A 134 -0.65 18.77 7.10
N ASP A 135 -1.35 19.45 6.17
CA ASP A 135 -1.03 19.40 4.73
C ASP A 135 0.40 19.83 4.38
N ASP A 136 0.94 20.82 5.06
CA ASP A 136 2.29 21.33 4.87
C ASP A 136 3.36 20.32 5.34
N LYS A 137 3.12 19.64 6.44
CA LYS A 137 3.96 18.55 6.94
C LYS A 137 3.89 17.32 6.04
N MET A 138 2.67 16.97 5.58
CA MET A 138 2.47 15.90 4.63
C MET A 138 3.27 16.17 3.35
N ALA A 139 3.13 17.37 2.79
CA ALA A 139 3.85 17.78 1.59
C ALA A 139 5.39 17.76 1.78
N TYR A 140 5.88 18.04 2.99
CA TYR A 140 7.32 18.02 3.27
C TYR A 140 7.88 16.59 3.43
N TYR A 141 7.24 15.76 4.27
CA TYR A 141 7.77 14.42 4.58
C TYR A 141 7.55 13.40 3.46
N TYR A 142 6.47 13.57 2.68
CA TYR A 142 6.06 12.65 1.60
C TYR A 142 6.17 13.29 0.21
N GLU A 143 6.98 14.35 0.04
CA GLU A 143 7.21 15.04 -1.24
C GLU A 143 7.49 14.07 -2.40
N VAL A 144 8.41 13.13 -2.20
CA VAL A 144 8.83 12.18 -3.23
C VAL A 144 7.70 11.22 -3.62
N PRO A 145 7.05 10.47 -2.71
CA PRO A 145 5.97 9.59 -3.09
C PRO A 145 4.73 10.32 -3.65
N ILE A 146 4.49 11.58 -3.24
CA ILE A 146 3.45 12.43 -3.84
C ILE A 146 3.81 12.75 -5.29
N ALA A 147 5.04 13.20 -5.55
CA ALA A 147 5.52 13.50 -6.90
C ALA A 147 5.54 12.27 -7.83
N MET A 148 5.72 11.08 -7.26
CA MET A 148 5.67 9.80 -7.99
C MET A 148 4.24 9.25 -8.18
N ASP A 149 3.20 9.93 -7.67
CA ASP A 149 1.79 9.48 -7.67
C ASP A 149 1.55 8.12 -6.98
N ILE A 150 2.39 7.76 -6.02
CA ILE A 150 2.29 6.54 -5.22
C ILE A 150 1.91 6.81 -3.75
N PHE A 151 1.45 8.00 -3.41
CA PHE A 151 1.01 8.37 -2.06
C PHE A 151 -0.51 8.31 -1.93
N ARG A 152 -1.01 7.72 -0.82
CA ARG A 152 -2.45 7.67 -0.50
C ARG A 152 -2.65 7.91 1.00
N THR A 153 -3.82 8.42 1.36
CA THR A 153 -4.25 8.55 2.76
C THR A 153 -5.39 7.58 3.08
N VAL A 154 -5.46 7.18 4.35
CA VAL A 154 -6.59 6.42 4.91
C VAL A 154 -7.14 7.14 6.13
N PRO A 155 -8.43 6.95 6.47
CA PRO A 155 -9.05 7.63 7.60
C PRO A 155 -8.35 7.33 8.93
N TYR A 156 -8.08 8.40 9.69
CA TYR A 156 -7.55 8.29 11.05
C TYR A 156 -8.56 7.65 12.00
N THR A 157 -8.09 6.73 12.84
CA THR A 157 -8.92 6.05 13.83
C THR A 157 -9.07 6.89 15.08
N LYS A 158 -10.27 7.48 15.25
CA LYS A 158 -10.59 8.29 16.43
C LYS A 158 -10.79 7.46 17.71
N GLY A 159 -10.64 8.11 18.87
CA GLY A 159 -10.99 7.54 20.17
C GLY A 159 -9.85 6.82 20.90
N VAL A 160 -8.68 6.67 20.30
CA VAL A 160 -7.48 6.17 20.95
C VAL A 160 -6.22 6.82 20.36
N SER A 161 -5.31 7.21 21.24
CA SER A 161 -3.95 7.64 20.89
C SER A 161 -2.98 7.28 22.02
N THR A 162 -1.69 7.28 21.73
CA THR A 162 -0.64 7.09 22.74
C THR A 162 -0.76 8.12 23.88
N GLU A 163 -1.04 9.39 23.54
CA GLU A 163 -1.23 10.48 24.51
C GLU A 163 -2.43 10.22 25.42
N GLN A 164 -3.54 9.73 24.86
CA GLN A 164 -4.72 9.35 25.66
C GLN A 164 -4.45 8.18 26.60
N LEU A 165 -3.67 7.19 26.14
CA LEU A 165 -3.29 6.06 27.01
C LEU A 165 -2.41 6.53 28.17
N ILE A 166 -1.42 7.37 27.90
CA ILE A 166 -0.55 7.96 28.93
C ILE A 166 -1.37 8.78 29.92
N LYS A 167 -2.32 9.59 29.42
CA LYS A 167 -3.23 10.36 30.27
C LYS A 167 -4.05 9.45 31.19
N ARG A 168 -4.68 8.39 30.65
CA ARG A 168 -5.43 7.41 31.44
C ARG A 168 -4.59 6.76 32.53
N ILE A 169 -3.32 6.40 32.23
CA ILE A 169 -2.40 5.80 33.22
C ILE A 169 -2.09 6.82 34.34
N ARG A 170 -1.82 8.09 34.00
CA ARG A 170 -1.49 9.13 34.99
C ARG A 170 -2.65 9.50 35.89
N GLU A 171 -3.88 9.42 35.39
CA GLU A 171 -5.10 9.76 36.13
C GLU A 171 -5.62 8.61 37.00
N ARG A 172 -5.09 7.42 36.88
CA ARG A 172 -5.47 6.30 37.72
C ARG A 172 -4.82 6.40 39.13
N THR A 173 -5.65 6.18 40.15
CA THR A 173 -5.27 6.23 41.55
C THR A 173 -5.16 4.83 42.21
N ASP A 174 -5.47 3.80 41.43
CA ASP A 174 -5.53 2.40 41.82
C ASP A 174 -4.34 1.57 41.24
N LEU A 175 -3.30 2.25 40.72
CA LEU A 175 -2.07 1.64 40.18
C LEU A 175 -0.92 1.78 41.15
#